data_f1e66b05b51c22d4d3f007b81efd627b
#
_entry.id   f1e66b05b51c22d4d3f007b81efd627b
#
_cell.length_a   1.000
_cell.length_b   1.000
_cell.length_c   1.000
_cell.angle_alpha   90.00
_cell.angle_beta   90.00
_cell.angle_gamma   90.00
#
_symmetry.space_group_name_H-M   'P 1'
#
loop_
_entity.id
_entity.type
_entity.pdbx_description
1 polymer ?
#
loop_
_entity_poly.entity_id
_entity_poly.type
_entity_poly.pdbx_seq_one_letter_code
_entity_poly.pdbx_strand_id
1 'polypeptide(L)'
;MKGRESRMKDTKGSYMYEIIRGAIDAFDECMNDYLFVYAVREDLYHISPKATKRFSIEKSEFTDALEEHAKFVYPDDLQMLMNDLAQLVAGIKTEHNLVYRWLDKNHKPIWINCRARIILGEDEKPQFLVGCINEIGTKPLADNVSGLLESIAIKDKLNEFHKLTPNGFVLRVGIDDFKSINEKFGIEYGDYVLRGVAECIVDSVSEGQNVYRVVADEFMVMDMNGAMEEEAQKLYRKIRNRVDKFIKMDNYKAVYTISGGIVLGNSIDKMEYNEVMKISQFALTTAKNRGKNQAYCFDASDYKAFIRERELLEQLRKSVSDGFRGFELFFQPIVLVGQKVPFMAESLLRFKTTEGENISPVEFIPILEESGLIIPVGKWIIDRALSMCAECQKTNPNFKISVNLSYVQILKSDVCEEIEHWIEFYNLKPESLMVELTESGYVDDNSPAVKRMWDRLRKHGVMIALDDFGTGYSNFQLISSMVPNVVKLDRSFTVKALQNAFEHQLMDHIIQLVHSVNLKICVEGVETQTELEEIEKLSADCIQGYFYGRPCGRRDFLKKFIQKAE
;
A
#
# COMPACT_ATOMS: atom_id res chain seq x y z
N MET A 1 73.38 -9.52 -17.22
CA MET A 1 72.22 -8.68 -17.33
C MET A 1 70.99 -9.22 -16.53
N LYS A 2 70.70 -10.51 -16.49
CA LYS A 2 69.60 -11.07 -15.72
C LYS A 2 69.65 -10.81 -14.20
N GLY A 3 70.82 -10.73 -13.56
CA GLY A 3 70.87 -10.48 -12.11
C GLY A 3 70.64 -9.02 -11.67
N ARG A 4 70.78 -8.03 -12.59
CA ARG A 4 70.48 -6.62 -12.28
C ARG A 4 69.00 -6.27 -12.42
N GLU A 5 68.30 -6.92 -13.35
CA GLU A 5 66.86 -6.74 -13.51
C GLU A 5 66.02 -7.38 -12.36
N SER A 6 66.46 -8.53 -11.82
CA SER A 6 65.87 -9.18 -10.66
C SER A 6 65.99 -8.33 -9.37
N ARG A 7 67.21 -7.74 -9.12
CA ARG A 7 67.39 -6.82 -7.99
C ARG A 7 66.68 -5.48 -8.13
N MET A 8 66.42 -5.00 -9.36
CA MET A 8 65.62 -3.78 -9.57
C MET A 8 64.09 -4.02 -9.36
N LYS A 9 63.60 -5.24 -9.63
CA LYS A 9 62.17 -5.60 -9.38
C LYS A 9 61.89 -5.75 -7.88
N ASP A 10 62.75 -6.37 -7.10
CA ASP A 10 62.66 -6.47 -5.64
C ASP A 10 62.69 -5.10 -4.94
N THR A 11 63.51 -4.15 -5.43
CA THR A 11 63.56 -2.79 -4.87
C THR A 11 62.30 -1.98 -5.13
N LYS A 12 61.62 -2.19 -6.25
CA LYS A 12 60.40 -1.44 -6.59
C LYS A 12 59.19 -1.91 -5.75
N GLY A 13 59.03 -3.21 -5.55
CA GLY A 13 57.98 -3.79 -4.68
C GLY A 13 58.15 -3.35 -3.23
N SER A 14 59.36 -3.44 -2.70
CA SER A 14 59.71 -2.97 -1.35
C SER A 14 59.48 -1.47 -1.17
N TYR A 15 59.79 -0.65 -2.18
CA TYR A 15 59.53 0.80 -2.14
C TYR A 15 58.03 1.14 -2.15
N MET A 16 57.23 0.43 -2.95
CA MET A 16 55.77 0.63 -2.99
C MET A 16 55.13 0.23 -1.67
N TYR A 17 55.58 -0.87 -1.05
CA TYR A 17 55.12 -1.29 0.28
C TYR A 17 55.35 -0.19 1.32
N GLU A 18 56.57 0.37 1.38
CA GLU A 18 56.94 1.43 2.32
C GLU A 18 56.09 2.70 2.12
N ILE A 19 55.75 3.06 0.87
CA ILE A 19 54.84 4.18 0.59
C ILE A 19 53.45 3.90 1.14
N ILE A 20 52.87 2.72 0.87
CA ILE A 20 51.52 2.37 1.32
C ILE A 20 51.49 2.29 2.84
N ARG A 21 52.49 1.67 3.47
CA ARG A 21 52.65 1.60 4.92
C ARG A 21 52.70 3.00 5.54
N GLY A 22 53.57 3.88 5.01
CA GLY A 22 53.69 5.26 5.48
C GLY A 22 52.36 6.05 5.35
N ALA A 23 51.59 5.80 4.29
CA ALA A 23 50.27 6.40 4.15
C ALA A 23 49.27 5.87 5.21
N ILE A 24 49.30 4.55 5.48
CA ILE A 24 48.46 3.95 6.54
C ILE A 24 48.77 4.58 7.90
N ASP A 25 50.03 4.71 8.24
CA ASP A 25 50.48 5.29 9.50
C ASP A 25 50.12 6.79 9.59
N ALA A 26 50.19 7.54 8.48
CA ALA A 26 49.84 8.94 8.43
C ALA A 26 48.30 9.17 8.59
N PHE A 27 47.49 8.26 8.10
CA PHE A 27 46.03 8.35 8.24
C PHE A 27 45.47 7.73 9.52
N ASP A 28 46.29 7.06 10.34
CA ASP A 28 45.83 6.32 11.53
C ASP A 28 45.02 7.18 12.52
N GLU A 29 45.45 8.44 12.73
CA GLU A 29 44.74 9.37 13.65
C GLU A 29 43.57 10.13 12.99
N CYS A 30 43.54 10.16 11.64
CA CYS A 30 42.53 10.95 10.90
C CYS A 30 41.29 10.14 10.49
N MET A 31 41.37 8.82 10.50
CA MET A 31 40.30 7.93 10.04
C MET A 31 39.74 7.11 11.20
N ASN A 32 38.46 6.79 11.14
CA ASN A 32 37.83 5.88 12.08
C ASN A 32 38.08 4.41 11.75
N ASP A 33 38.26 4.10 10.47
CA ASP A 33 38.53 2.74 9.99
C ASP A 33 40.01 2.36 10.18
N TYR A 34 40.29 1.06 10.32
CA TYR A 34 41.65 0.52 10.39
C TYR A 34 42.12 0.17 8.99
N LEU A 35 43.11 0.88 8.48
CA LEU A 35 43.69 0.60 7.17
C LEU A 35 44.72 -0.51 7.28
N PHE A 36 44.88 -1.30 6.21
CA PHE A 36 45.91 -2.34 6.15
C PHE A 36 46.48 -2.55 4.74
N VAL A 37 47.67 -3.09 4.67
CA VAL A 37 48.29 -3.64 3.47
C VAL A 37 48.88 -5.02 3.77
N TYR A 38 48.61 -5.95 2.87
CA TYR A 38 49.23 -7.27 2.87
C TYR A 38 50.06 -7.46 1.60
N ALA A 39 51.37 -7.57 1.74
CA ALA A 39 52.28 -7.92 0.66
C ALA A 39 52.24 -9.44 0.47
N VAL A 40 51.49 -9.88 -0.54
CA VAL A 40 51.14 -11.29 -0.75
C VAL A 40 52.34 -12.19 -0.97
N ARG A 41 53.38 -11.67 -1.62
CA ARG A 41 54.59 -12.45 -1.97
C ARG A 41 55.61 -12.57 -0.85
N GLU A 42 55.69 -11.54 -0.05
CA GLU A 42 56.58 -11.41 1.10
C GLU A 42 55.94 -11.95 2.38
N ASP A 43 54.67 -12.28 2.32
CA ASP A 43 53.83 -12.65 3.46
C ASP A 43 53.95 -11.65 4.61
N LEU A 44 53.92 -10.35 4.27
CA LEU A 44 54.11 -9.27 5.22
C LEU A 44 52.83 -8.45 5.32
N TYR A 45 52.24 -8.40 6.52
CA TYR A 45 51.02 -7.69 6.81
C TYR A 45 51.29 -6.47 7.69
N HIS A 46 50.76 -5.32 7.32
CA HIS A 46 50.77 -4.13 8.16
C HIS A 46 49.37 -3.55 8.31
N ILE A 47 48.97 -3.20 9.54
CA ILE A 47 47.71 -2.59 9.88
C ILE A 47 47.92 -1.34 10.72
N SER A 48 46.99 -0.39 10.63
CA SER A 48 46.91 0.82 11.47
C SER A 48 47.30 0.56 12.92
N PRO A 49 48.27 1.26 13.50
CA PRO A 49 48.75 1.02 14.88
C PRO A 49 47.64 1.05 15.94
N LYS A 50 46.57 1.84 15.74
CA LYS A 50 45.42 1.87 16.66
C LYS A 50 44.68 0.53 16.74
N ALA A 51 44.73 -0.33 15.72
CA ALA A 51 44.13 -1.66 15.75
C ALA A 51 44.72 -2.53 16.86
N THR A 52 46.05 -2.41 17.11
CA THR A 52 46.73 -3.14 18.19
C THR A 52 46.29 -2.73 19.58
N LYS A 53 45.73 -1.52 19.77
CA LYS A 53 45.16 -1.06 21.03
C LYS A 53 43.75 -1.60 21.26
N ARG A 54 43.02 -1.88 20.20
CA ARG A 54 41.62 -2.27 20.21
C ARG A 54 41.39 -3.79 20.21
N PHE A 55 42.13 -4.50 19.34
CA PHE A 55 41.97 -5.94 19.13
C PHE A 55 43.13 -6.75 19.73
N SER A 56 42.96 -8.07 19.83
CA SER A 56 43.99 -9.01 20.30
C SER A 56 45.15 -9.18 19.30
N ILE A 57 45.54 -8.11 18.63
CA ILE A 57 46.70 -8.05 17.72
C ILE A 57 47.90 -7.57 18.50
N GLU A 58 49.01 -8.31 18.45
CA GLU A 58 50.22 -8.02 19.24
C GLU A 58 51.03 -6.88 18.65
N LYS A 59 51.19 -6.87 17.32
CA LYS A 59 52.03 -5.91 16.59
C LYS A 59 51.28 -5.40 15.35
N SER A 60 51.54 -4.16 14.95
CA SER A 60 50.99 -3.56 13.73
C SER A 60 51.58 -4.16 12.43
N GLU A 61 52.76 -4.78 12.51
CA GLU A 61 53.41 -5.44 11.39
C GLU A 61 53.85 -6.85 11.79
N PHE A 62 53.48 -7.84 10.96
CA PHE A 62 53.79 -9.26 11.20
C PHE A 62 53.87 -10.05 9.89
N THR A 63 54.60 -11.15 9.95
CA THR A 63 54.67 -12.22 8.93
C THR A 63 53.81 -13.40 9.35
N ASP A 64 53.73 -14.42 8.50
CA ASP A 64 52.89 -15.60 8.74
C ASP A 64 51.41 -15.20 8.98
N ALA A 65 50.91 -14.33 8.05
CA ALA A 65 49.65 -13.64 8.21
C ALA A 65 48.47 -14.58 8.52
N LEU A 66 48.47 -15.81 7.98
CA LEU A 66 47.41 -16.78 8.23
C LEU A 66 47.41 -17.31 9.68
N GLU A 67 48.61 -17.58 10.22
CA GLU A 67 48.77 -18.05 11.60
C GLU A 67 48.46 -16.92 12.61
N GLU A 68 48.89 -15.70 12.30
CA GLU A 68 48.62 -14.53 13.13
C GLU A 68 47.15 -14.19 13.17
N HIS A 69 46.41 -14.28 12.03
CA HIS A 69 44.96 -14.05 12.00
C HIS A 69 44.22 -15.05 12.87
N ALA A 70 44.65 -16.29 12.98
CA ALA A 70 44.03 -17.30 13.84
C ALA A 70 44.03 -16.91 15.34
N LYS A 71 44.90 -15.98 15.77
CA LYS A 71 45.00 -15.53 17.16
C LYS A 71 43.95 -14.50 17.54
N PHE A 72 43.47 -13.72 16.57
CA PHE A 72 42.52 -12.62 16.83
C PHE A 72 41.21 -12.71 16.02
N VAL A 73 41.10 -13.60 15.05
CA VAL A 73 39.82 -13.93 14.39
C VAL A 73 39.04 -14.92 15.26
N TYR A 74 37.72 -14.74 15.35
CA TYR A 74 36.87 -15.68 16.08
C TYR A 74 36.94 -17.08 15.43
N PRO A 75 37.12 -18.17 16.21
CA PRO A 75 37.42 -19.49 15.65
C PRO A 75 36.45 -20.00 14.58
N ASP A 76 35.14 -19.81 14.77
CA ASP A 76 34.14 -20.29 13.81
C ASP A 76 34.16 -19.54 12.47
N ASP A 77 34.74 -18.32 12.44
CA ASP A 77 34.79 -17.49 11.24
C ASP A 77 36.07 -17.69 10.45
N LEU A 78 37.06 -18.34 11.05
CA LEU A 78 38.40 -18.51 10.48
C LEU A 78 38.38 -19.27 9.14
N GLN A 79 37.64 -20.36 9.05
CA GLN A 79 37.56 -21.17 7.82
C GLN A 79 37.01 -20.39 6.63
N MET A 80 35.99 -19.55 6.89
CA MET A 80 35.39 -18.70 5.88
C MET A 80 36.38 -17.66 5.36
N LEU A 81 37.12 -17.01 6.27
CA LEU A 81 38.18 -16.04 5.91
C LEU A 81 39.27 -16.70 5.08
N MET A 82 39.77 -17.89 5.50
CA MET A 82 40.81 -18.62 4.80
C MET A 82 40.40 -18.98 3.38
N ASN A 83 39.17 -19.43 3.18
CA ASN A 83 38.64 -19.77 1.85
C ASN A 83 38.57 -18.54 0.94
N ASP A 84 38.21 -17.38 1.46
CA ASP A 84 38.11 -16.14 0.68
C ASP A 84 39.52 -15.63 0.31
N LEU A 85 40.45 -15.59 1.26
CA LEU A 85 41.86 -15.20 1.02
C LEU A 85 42.56 -16.13 0.01
N ALA A 86 42.30 -17.43 0.07
CA ALA A 86 42.86 -18.38 -0.91
C ALA A 86 42.38 -18.07 -2.34
N GLN A 87 41.13 -17.67 -2.54
CA GLN A 87 40.61 -17.26 -3.86
C GLN A 87 41.23 -15.96 -4.36
N LEU A 88 41.52 -15.02 -3.46
CA LEU A 88 42.17 -13.75 -3.78
C LEU A 88 43.64 -13.99 -4.20
N VAL A 89 44.39 -14.78 -3.43
CA VAL A 89 45.78 -15.13 -3.74
C VAL A 89 45.90 -15.93 -5.03
N ALA A 90 44.92 -16.80 -5.32
CA ALA A 90 44.82 -17.54 -6.58
C ALA A 90 44.43 -16.67 -7.79
N GLY A 91 44.07 -15.40 -7.57
CA GLY A 91 43.60 -14.49 -8.62
C GLY A 91 42.21 -14.80 -9.16
N ILE A 92 41.44 -15.62 -8.46
CA ILE A 92 40.02 -15.97 -8.82
C ILE A 92 39.08 -14.79 -8.50
N LYS A 93 39.39 -14.05 -7.45
CA LYS A 93 38.73 -12.83 -7.03
C LYS A 93 39.70 -11.65 -7.01
N THR A 94 39.18 -10.44 -7.23
CA THR A 94 39.95 -9.18 -7.17
C THR A 94 39.55 -8.31 -5.98
N GLU A 95 38.48 -8.62 -5.31
CA GLU A 95 37.91 -7.84 -4.21
C GLU A 95 37.60 -8.74 -3.02
N HIS A 96 37.89 -8.23 -1.82
CA HIS A 96 37.52 -8.82 -0.54
C HIS A 96 36.45 -7.96 0.10
N ASN A 97 35.38 -8.57 0.50
CA ASN A 97 34.30 -7.89 1.26
C ASN A 97 33.64 -8.94 2.16
N LEU A 98 34.08 -8.99 3.41
CA LEU A 98 33.65 -10.00 4.36
C LEU A 98 33.26 -9.38 5.71
N VAL A 99 32.18 -9.87 6.30
CA VAL A 99 31.73 -9.53 7.65
C VAL A 99 32.03 -10.75 8.53
N TYR A 100 32.86 -10.56 9.55
CA TYR A 100 33.24 -11.61 10.48
C TYR A 100 33.70 -11.03 11.82
N ARG A 101 34.05 -11.88 12.79
CA ARG A 101 34.36 -11.45 14.15
C ARG A 101 35.86 -11.45 14.42
N TRP A 102 36.32 -10.33 15.02
CA TRP A 102 37.62 -10.25 15.65
C TRP A 102 37.49 -10.25 17.16
N LEU A 103 38.51 -10.67 17.87
CA LEU A 103 38.59 -10.66 19.34
C LEU A 103 39.19 -9.33 19.82
N ASP A 104 38.53 -8.68 20.77
CA ASP A 104 39.08 -7.51 21.47
C ASP A 104 40.18 -7.91 22.49
N LYS A 105 40.78 -6.94 23.18
CA LYS A 105 41.81 -7.18 24.21
C LYS A 105 41.34 -8.06 25.38
N ASN A 106 40.04 -8.22 25.56
CA ASN A 106 39.44 -9.10 26.57
C ASN A 106 38.93 -10.42 25.98
N HIS A 107 39.35 -10.77 24.76
CA HIS A 107 38.91 -11.93 23.98
C HIS A 107 37.38 -11.97 23.75
N LYS A 108 36.70 -10.82 23.75
CA LYS A 108 35.28 -10.74 23.37
C LYS A 108 35.17 -10.51 21.86
N PRO A 109 34.22 -11.20 21.19
CA PRO A 109 34.04 -11.06 19.76
C PRO A 109 33.41 -9.69 19.41
N ILE A 110 34.02 -9.02 18.42
CA ILE A 110 33.54 -7.78 17.81
C ILE A 110 33.34 -8.03 16.32
N TRP A 111 32.20 -7.67 15.82
CA TRP A 111 31.93 -7.74 14.40
C TRP A 111 32.66 -6.63 13.64
N ILE A 112 33.34 -7.04 12.58
CA ILE A 112 34.05 -6.15 11.66
C ILE A 112 33.56 -6.40 10.22
N ASN A 113 33.65 -5.38 9.38
CA ASN A 113 33.60 -5.51 7.94
C ASN A 113 34.97 -5.20 7.36
N CYS A 114 35.59 -6.19 6.74
CA CYS A 114 36.84 -6.04 6.04
C CYS A 114 36.59 -5.91 4.54
N ARG A 115 37.06 -4.80 3.96
CA ARG A 115 36.95 -4.52 2.53
C ARG A 115 38.35 -4.25 1.98
N ALA A 116 38.71 -4.97 0.93
CA ALA A 116 40.02 -4.80 0.32
C ALA A 116 40.00 -5.08 -1.18
N ARG A 117 41.03 -4.62 -1.86
CA ARG A 117 41.26 -4.82 -3.28
C ARG A 117 42.67 -5.27 -3.55
N ILE A 118 42.81 -6.19 -4.51
CA ILE A 118 44.15 -6.63 -4.98
C ILE A 118 44.74 -5.57 -5.90
N ILE A 119 46.02 -5.28 -5.69
CA ILE A 119 46.86 -4.54 -6.60
C ILE A 119 47.77 -5.59 -7.27
N LEU A 120 47.73 -5.64 -8.60
CA LEU A 120 48.55 -6.55 -9.40
C LEU A 120 49.96 -5.99 -9.61
N GLY A 121 50.92 -6.85 -9.63
CA GLY A 121 52.31 -6.52 -10.03
C GLY A 121 52.47 -6.38 -11.56
N GLU A 122 53.65 -6.03 -12.01
CA GLU A 122 54.01 -5.94 -13.45
C GLU A 122 53.85 -7.28 -14.20
N ASP A 123 53.78 -8.38 -13.49
CA ASP A 123 53.60 -9.74 -14.00
C ASP A 123 52.13 -10.20 -13.95
N GLU A 124 51.19 -9.26 -13.75
CA GLU A 124 49.75 -9.47 -13.65
C GLU A 124 49.29 -10.44 -12.52
N LYS A 125 50.19 -10.72 -11.56
CA LYS A 125 49.86 -11.53 -10.38
C LYS A 125 49.60 -10.66 -9.16
N PRO A 126 48.83 -11.15 -8.16
CA PRO A 126 48.60 -10.46 -6.90
C PRO A 126 49.92 -10.04 -6.23
N GLN A 127 50.07 -8.76 -5.94
CA GLN A 127 51.22 -8.20 -5.27
C GLN A 127 50.85 -7.65 -3.89
N PHE A 128 49.83 -6.84 -3.80
CA PHE A 128 49.33 -6.30 -2.55
C PHE A 128 47.83 -6.48 -2.43
N LEU A 129 47.36 -6.73 -1.20
CA LEU A 129 45.98 -6.57 -0.83
C LEU A 129 45.88 -5.34 0.08
N VAL A 130 45.16 -4.30 -0.35
CA VAL A 130 45.02 -3.04 0.39
C VAL A 130 43.55 -2.82 0.74
N GLY A 131 43.29 -2.47 1.99
CA GLY A 131 41.93 -2.34 2.43
C GLY A 131 41.72 -1.58 3.73
N CYS A 132 40.49 -1.59 4.15
CA CYS A 132 40.05 -1.01 5.41
C CYS A 132 39.14 -1.98 6.17
N ILE A 133 39.22 -1.89 7.48
CA ILE A 133 38.41 -2.65 8.41
C ILE A 133 37.64 -1.63 9.27
N ASN A 134 36.33 -1.74 9.30
CA ASN A 134 35.50 -0.95 10.18
C ASN A 134 34.78 -1.84 11.19
N GLU A 135 34.71 -1.38 12.44
CA GLU A 135 33.89 -2.02 13.44
C GLU A 135 32.43 -1.80 13.10
N ILE A 136 31.69 -2.90 13.02
CA ILE A 136 30.23 -2.84 12.85
C ILE A 136 29.54 -2.81 14.23
N GLY A 137 30.30 -2.60 15.32
CA GLY A 137 29.81 -2.62 16.70
C GLY A 137 29.59 -4.03 17.25
N THR A 138 29.08 -4.10 18.46
CA THR A 138 28.53 -5.32 19.03
C THR A 138 27.25 -5.67 18.31
N LYS A 139 27.33 -6.46 17.22
CA LYS A 139 26.31 -6.83 16.27
C LYS A 139 25.56 -5.64 15.61
N PRO A 140 25.54 -5.52 14.28
CA PRO A 140 24.57 -4.71 13.57
C PRO A 140 23.20 -5.41 13.55
N LEU A 141 22.75 -5.87 14.69
CA LEU A 141 21.49 -6.55 14.89
C LEU A 141 20.63 -5.83 15.92
N ALA A 142 21.17 -4.83 16.59
CA ALA A 142 20.44 -4.03 17.57
C ALA A 142 20.29 -2.59 17.09
N ASP A 143 19.06 -2.13 17.07
CA ASP A 143 18.70 -0.75 16.77
C ASP A 143 19.24 0.19 17.86
N ASN A 144 19.92 1.25 17.45
CA ASN A 144 20.57 2.19 18.35
C ASN A 144 19.59 3.01 19.23
N VAL A 145 18.33 3.11 18.82
CA VAL A 145 17.29 3.86 19.55
C VAL A 145 16.60 2.98 20.56
N SER A 146 16.14 1.81 20.17
CA SER A 146 15.36 0.91 21.02
C SER A 146 16.20 -0.15 21.74
N GLY A 147 17.43 -0.41 21.30
CA GLY A 147 18.27 -1.50 21.77
C GLY A 147 17.80 -2.90 21.37
N LEU A 148 16.74 -3.02 20.60
CA LEU A 148 16.17 -4.29 20.15
C LEU A 148 16.90 -4.83 18.93
N LEU A 149 16.83 -6.15 18.73
CA LEU A 149 17.36 -6.79 17.54
C LEU A 149 16.59 -6.33 16.28
N GLU A 150 17.30 -6.11 15.18
CA GLU A 150 16.75 -5.68 13.90
C GLU A 150 16.22 -6.84 13.02
N SER A 151 15.64 -6.49 11.87
CA SER A 151 14.99 -7.40 10.92
C SER A 151 15.87 -8.56 10.44
N ILE A 152 17.20 -8.40 10.41
CA ILE A 152 18.14 -9.47 10.04
C ILE A 152 18.04 -10.63 11.05
N ALA A 153 17.93 -10.33 12.34
CA ALA A 153 17.77 -11.35 13.38
C ALA A 153 16.44 -12.10 13.28
N ILE A 154 15.40 -11.46 12.75
CA ILE A 154 14.10 -12.10 12.45
C ILE A 154 14.30 -13.19 11.40
N LYS A 155 15.06 -12.90 10.33
CA LYS A 155 15.34 -13.85 9.25
C LYS A 155 16.07 -15.09 9.76
N ASP A 156 17.10 -14.89 10.57
CA ASP A 156 17.85 -15.98 11.15
C ASP A 156 16.96 -16.86 12.05
N LYS A 157 16.13 -16.21 12.86
CA LYS A 157 15.22 -16.90 13.76
C LYS A 157 14.15 -17.70 13.00
N LEU A 158 13.54 -17.13 11.97
CA LEU A 158 12.56 -17.83 11.13
C LEU A 158 13.19 -19.00 10.36
N ASN A 159 14.43 -18.90 9.92
CA ASN A 159 15.15 -20.00 9.29
C ASN A 159 15.41 -21.19 10.26
N GLU A 160 15.65 -20.91 11.53
CA GLU A 160 15.70 -21.94 12.59
C GLU A 160 14.34 -22.62 12.77
N PHE A 161 13.26 -21.82 12.63
CA PHE A 161 11.89 -22.22 12.87
C PHE A 161 11.34 -23.20 11.85
N HIS A 162 11.74 -23.06 10.61
CA HIS A 162 11.28 -23.92 9.50
C HIS A 162 11.46 -25.42 9.75
N LYS A 163 12.19 -25.75 10.81
CA LYS A 163 12.52 -27.14 11.19
C LYS A 163 11.65 -27.71 12.33
N LEU A 164 10.89 -26.93 13.08
CA LEU A 164 10.47 -27.37 14.39
C LEU A 164 8.98 -27.39 14.74
N THR A 165 8.09 -26.51 14.29
CA THR A 165 6.63 -26.66 14.51
C THR A 165 5.78 -25.54 13.89
N PRO A 166 4.50 -25.78 13.53
CA PRO A 166 3.57 -24.72 13.04
C PRO A 166 2.86 -23.96 14.16
N ASN A 167 3.22 -24.15 15.42
CA ASN A 167 2.51 -23.57 16.56
C ASN A 167 3.27 -22.35 17.11
N GLY A 168 2.58 -21.23 17.26
CA GLY A 168 3.11 -19.96 17.73
C GLY A 168 2.45 -18.80 17.01
N PHE A 169 2.90 -17.58 17.30
CA PHE A 169 2.41 -16.38 16.63
C PHE A 169 3.51 -15.35 16.36
N VAL A 170 3.23 -14.50 15.40
CA VAL A 170 3.93 -13.25 15.17
C VAL A 170 2.97 -12.11 15.46
N LEU A 171 3.32 -11.21 16.38
CA LEU A 171 2.60 -9.98 16.66
C LEU A 171 3.46 -8.80 16.18
N ARG A 172 3.04 -8.11 15.11
CA ARG A 172 3.63 -6.86 14.64
C ARG A 172 2.89 -5.70 15.24
N VAL A 173 3.59 -4.82 15.95
CA VAL A 173 3.04 -3.66 16.64
C VAL A 173 3.57 -2.39 15.98
N GLY A 174 2.71 -1.43 15.69
CA GLY A 174 3.09 -0.13 15.15
C GLY A 174 2.46 1.00 15.96
N ILE A 175 3.20 2.09 16.13
CA ILE A 175 2.69 3.30 16.78
C ILE A 175 1.80 4.04 15.78
N ASP A 176 0.59 4.38 16.21
CA ASP A 176 -0.34 5.10 15.35
C ASP A 176 0.07 6.57 15.22
N ASP A 177 0.06 7.08 13.99
CA ASP A 177 0.38 8.47 13.66
C ASP A 177 1.76 8.96 14.14
N PHE A 178 2.75 8.08 14.25
CA PHE A 178 4.09 8.40 14.75
C PHE A 178 4.75 9.57 14.01
N LYS A 179 4.50 9.70 12.70
CA LYS A 179 4.98 10.84 11.92
C LYS A 179 4.53 12.18 12.49
N SER A 180 3.28 12.28 12.93
CA SER A 180 2.74 13.50 13.56
C SER A 180 3.44 13.84 14.90
N ILE A 181 3.91 12.82 15.63
CA ILE A 181 4.69 13.02 16.85
C ILE A 181 6.02 13.70 16.51
N ASN A 182 6.73 13.18 15.49
CA ASN A 182 7.99 13.77 15.04
C ASN A 182 7.81 15.19 14.48
N GLU A 183 6.76 15.43 13.71
CA GLU A 183 6.46 16.76 13.16
C GLU A 183 6.14 17.79 14.25
N LYS A 184 5.44 17.38 15.30
CA LYS A 184 5.00 18.28 16.37
C LYS A 184 6.05 18.50 17.45
N PHE A 185 6.80 17.46 17.84
CA PHE A 185 7.67 17.46 19.02
C PHE A 185 9.15 17.27 18.70
N GLY A 186 9.50 17.02 17.42
CA GLY A 186 10.86 16.76 16.98
C GLY A 186 11.30 15.30 17.11
N ILE A 187 12.39 14.96 16.38
CA ILE A 187 12.92 13.60 16.27
C ILE A 187 13.39 13.05 17.63
N GLU A 188 14.02 13.88 18.45
CA GLU A 188 14.53 13.46 19.77
C GLU A 188 13.40 12.97 20.70
N TYR A 189 12.24 13.63 20.64
CA TYR A 189 11.08 13.18 21.37
C TYR A 189 10.46 11.91 20.75
N GLY A 190 10.45 11.79 19.43
CA GLY A 190 10.08 10.55 18.75
C GLY A 190 10.95 9.37 19.18
N ASP A 191 12.27 9.56 19.28
CA ASP A 191 13.20 8.55 19.78
C ASP A 191 12.93 8.17 21.25
N TYR A 192 12.55 9.13 22.08
CA TYR A 192 12.11 8.87 23.45
C TYR A 192 10.84 7.99 23.47
N VAL A 193 9.85 8.30 22.63
CA VAL A 193 8.62 7.51 22.51
C VAL A 193 8.94 6.09 22.02
N LEU A 194 9.81 5.94 21.02
CA LEU A 194 10.24 4.65 20.50
C LEU A 194 10.89 3.78 21.58
N ARG A 195 11.78 4.35 22.37
CA ARG A 195 12.42 3.64 23.52
C ARG A 195 11.38 3.20 24.54
N GLY A 196 10.49 4.11 24.95
CA GLY A 196 9.47 3.79 25.93
C GLY A 196 8.49 2.71 25.46
N VAL A 197 8.08 2.73 24.19
CA VAL A 197 7.23 1.67 23.63
C VAL A 197 7.99 0.34 23.54
N ALA A 198 9.27 0.35 23.14
CA ALA A 198 10.12 -0.83 23.14
C ALA A 198 10.22 -1.47 24.53
N GLU A 199 10.47 -0.66 25.57
CA GLU A 199 10.50 -1.11 26.97
C GLU A 199 9.14 -1.68 27.40
N CYS A 200 8.03 -1.03 27.05
CA CYS A 200 6.68 -1.56 27.31
C CYS A 200 6.44 -2.93 26.68
N ILE A 201 6.97 -3.17 25.46
CA ILE A 201 6.86 -4.46 24.77
C ILE A 201 7.74 -5.49 25.51
N VAL A 202 9.01 -5.19 25.77
CA VAL A 202 9.95 -6.10 26.44
C VAL A 202 9.42 -6.53 27.81
N ASP A 203 8.91 -5.60 28.59
CA ASP A 203 8.30 -5.89 29.89
C ASP A 203 6.99 -6.68 29.81
N SER A 204 6.39 -6.77 28.64
CA SER A 204 5.12 -7.49 28.46
C SER A 204 5.29 -8.93 28.01
N VAL A 205 6.41 -9.25 27.38
CA VAL A 205 6.68 -10.59 26.87
C VAL A 205 7.02 -11.58 28.00
N SER A 206 6.85 -12.86 27.71
CA SER A 206 7.20 -13.99 28.59
C SER A 206 8.49 -14.66 28.12
N GLU A 207 9.03 -15.55 28.94
CA GLU A 207 10.18 -16.37 28.58
C GLU A 207 9.90 -17.18 27.29
N GLY A 208 10.85 -17.14 26.35
CA GLY A 208 10.71 -17.78 25.03
C GLY A 208 10.09 -16.88 23.94
N GLN A 209 9.57 -15.71 24.29
CA GLN A 209 9.13 -14.70 23.32
C GLN A 209 10.28 -13.76 22.97
N ASN A 210 10.49 -13.50 21.69
CA ASN A 210 11.57 -12.64 21.21
C ASN A 210 10.99 -11.34 20.63
N VAL A 211 11.66 -10.22 20.94
CA VAL A 211 11.24 -8.88 20.50
C VAL A 211 12.25 -8.32 19.51
N TYR A 212 11.74 -7.75 18.44
CA TYR A 212 12.54 -7.17 17.36
C TYR A 212 12.02 -5.79 16.98
N ARG A 213 12.91 -4.93 16.49
CA ARG A 213 12.54 -3.75 15.73
C ARG A 213 12.52 -4.06 14.24
N VAL A 214 11.43 -3.71 13.56
CA VAL A 214 11.27 -4.06 12.14
C VAL A 214 11.73 -2.90 11.25
N VAL A 215 11.03 -1.79 11.31
CA VAL A 215 11.33 -0.57 10.54
C VAL A 215 10.59 0.61 11.15
N ALA A 216 11.20 1.79 11.15
CA ALA A 216 10.62 3.04 11.64
C ALA A 216 9.99 2.92 13.05
N ASP A 217 8.67 2.91 13.15
CA ASP A 217 7.88 2.83 14.38
C ASP A 217 7.27 1.44 14.65
N GLU A 218 7.77 0.41 13.95
CA GLU A 218 7.19 -0.92 14.02
C GLU A 218 8.10 -1.93 14.72
N PHE A 219 7.48 -2.71 15.58
CA PHE A 219 8.10 -3.76 16.38
C PHE A 219 7.47 -5.12 16.07
N MET A 220 8.16 -6.19 16.36
CA MET A 220 7.66 -7.55 16.19
C MET A 220 7.95 -8.40 17.42
N VAL A 221 6.94 -9.10 17.91
CA VAL A 221 7.10 -10.13 18.92
C VAL A 221 6.85 -11.48 18.25
N MET A 222 7.74 -12.44 18.48
CA MET A 222 7.63 -13.80 17.98
C MET A 222 7.52 -14.77 19.17
N ASP A 223 6.44 -15.51 19.20
CA ASP A 223 6.24 -16.64 20.13
C ASP A 223 6.38 -17.95 19.35
N MET A 224 7.26 -18.81 19.84
CA MET A 224 7.62 -20.06 19.20
C MET A 224 7.21 -21.29 20.05
N ASN A 225 6.52 -21.05 21.18
CA ASN A 225 6.22 -22.08 22.18
C ASN A 225 4.83 -22.70 22.02
N GLY A 226 4.13 -22.43 20.92
CA GLY A 226 2.84 -23.04 20.64
C GLY A 226 1.63 -22.28 21.15
N ALA A 227 1.80 -20.97 21.42
CA ALA A 227 0.72 -20.09 21.88
C ALA A 227 -0.37 -19.88 20.80
N MET A 228 -1.62 -19.73 21.25
CA MET A 228 -2.80 -19.56 20.41
C MET A 228 -3.19 -18.09 20.27
N GLU A 229 -4.22 -17.81 19.46
CA GLU A 229 -4.73 -16.45 19.19
C GLU A 229 -5.07 -15.68 20.48
N GLU A 230 -5.71 -16.32 21.46
CA GLU A 230 -6.06 -15.67 22.72
C GLU A 230 -4.83 -15.11 23.46
N GLU A 231 -3.72 -15.81 23.42
CA GLU A 231 -2.47 -15.39 24.06
C GLU A 231 -1.84 -14.21 23.33
N ALA A 232 -1.85 -14.22 22.00
CA ALA A 232 -1.42 -13.09 21.20
C ALA A 232 -2.30 -11.84 21.48
N GLN A 233 -3.61 -12.00 21.56
CA GLN A 233 -4.55 -10.94 21.90
C GLN A 233 -4.35 -10.43 23.33
N LYS A 234 -4.09 -11.32 24.29
CA LYS A 234 -3.75 -10.96 25.69
C LYS A 234 -2.45 -10.18 25.76
N LEU A 235 -1.43 -10.62 25.00
CA LEU A 235 -0.15 -9.90 24.92
C LEU A 235 -0.33 -8.51 24.35
N TYR A 236 -1.03 -8.35 23.22
CA TYR A 236 -1.31 -7.02 22.67
C TYR A 236 -2.01 -6.11 23.70
N ARG A 237 -3.06 -6.58 24.39
CA ARG A 237 -3.75 -5.80 25.42
C ARG A 237 -2.82 -5.42 26.58
N LYS A 238 -1.91 -6.32 26.97
CA LYS A 238 -0.92 -6.05 28.02
C LYS A 238 0.05 -4.95 27.60
N ILE A 239 0.55 -5.01 26.35
CA ILE A 239 1.42 -3.98 25.77
C ILE A 239 0.68 -2.65 25.72
N ARG A 240 -0.54 -2.61 25.17
CA ARG A 240 -1.36 -1.39 25.07
C ARG A 240 -1.56 -0.74 26.43
N ASN A 241 -1.94 -1.51 27.44
CA ASN A 241 -2.13 -0.99 28.81
C ASN A 241 -0.84 -0.43 29.43
N ARG A 242 0.34 -0.95 29.05
CA ARG A 242 1.63 -0.40 29.50
C ARG A 242 1.96 0.89 28.76
N VAL A 243 1.70 0.96 27.47
CA VAL A 243 1.86 2.19 26.66
C VAL A 243 0.96 3.29 27.20
N ASP A 244 -0.31 3.00 27.53
CA ASP A 244 -1.22 3.97 28.15
C ASP A 244 -0.67 4.51 29.48
N LYS A 245 -0.05 3.64 30.30
CA LYS A 245 0.62 4.05 31.54
C LYS A 245 1.86 4.89 31.26
N PHE A 246 2.66 4.55 30.27
CA PHE A 246 3.83 5.30 29.86
C PHE A 246 3.46 6.72 29.41
N ILE A 247 2.42 6.87 28.56
CA ILE A 247 1.87 8.16 28.15
C ILE A 247 1.42 9.00 29.36
N LYS A 248 0.76 8.35 30.33
CA LYS A 248 0.33 9.01 31.57
C LYS A 248 1.52 9.48 32.41
N MET A 249 2.58 8.69 32.51
CA MET A 249 3.81 9.06 33.25
C MET A 249 4.54 10.22 32.57
N ASP A 250 4.43 10.37 31.26
CA ASP A 250 4.94 11.53 30.51
C ASP A 250 3.97 12.73 30.50
N ASN A 251 3.03 12.78 31.46
CA ASN A 251 2.03 13.84 31.61
C ASN A 251 1.22 14.14 30.34
N TYR A 252 0.95 13.14 29.53
CA TYR A 252 0.21 13.25 28.24
C TYR A 252 0.79 14.30 27.28
N LYS A 253 2.11 14.47 27.26
CA LYS A 253 2.79 15.40 26.35
C LYS A 253 2.47 15.09 24.89
N ALA A 254 2.47 13.79 24.51
CA ALA A 254 1.85 13.30 23.29
C ALA A 254 0.82 12.22 23.63
N VAL A 255 -0.31 12.23 22.93
CA VAL A 255 -1.33 11.17 23.02
C VAL A 255 -1.31 10.40 21.73
N TYR A 256 -1.03 9.11 21.81
CA TYR A 256 -0.98 8.20 20.69
C TYR A 256 -1.48 6.82 21.09
N THR A 257 -1.74 5.98 20.14
CA THR A 257 -2.14 4.59 20.35
C THR A 257 -1.19 3.66 19.61
N ILE A 258 -1.37 2.37 19.80
CA ILE A 258 -0.66 1.34 19.06
C ILE A 258 -1.67 0.42 18.38
N SER A 259 -1.34 -0.03 17.18
CA SER A 259 -2.09 -1.08 16.48
C SER A 259 -1.26 -2.36 16.38
N GLY A 260 -1.93 -3.51 16.30
CA GLY A 260 -1.29 -4.82 16.23
C GLY A 260 -1.76 -5.66 15.05
N GLY A 261 -0.85 -6.33 14.37
CA GLY A 261 -1.14 -7.37 13.38
C GLY A 261 -0.68 -8.72 13.90
N ILE A 262 -1.59 -9.66 14.09
CA ILE A 262 -1.33 -11.01 14.60
C ILE A 262 -1.34 -12.00 13.43
N VAL A 263 -0.33 -12.84 13.34
CA VAL A 263 -0.24 -13.96 12.39
C VAL A 263 0.03 -15.23 13.18
N LEU A 264 -0.87 -16.20 13.08
CA LEU A 264 -0.71 -17.50 13.72
C LEU A 264 0.13 -18.44 12.83
N GLY A 265 0.94 -19.28 13.43
CA GLY A 265 1.80 -20.22 12.70
C GLY A 265 1.03 -21.20 11.83
N ASN A 266 -0.18 -21.57 12.21
CA ASN A 266 -1.08 -22.43 11.45
C ASN A 266 -1.88 -21.71 10.35
N SER A 267 -1.79 -20.39 10.25
CA SER A 267 -2.50 -19.59 9.24
C SER A 267 -1.72 -19.44 7.92
N ILE A 268 -0.48 -19.92 7.88
CA ILE A 268 0.40 -19.84 6.71
C ILE A 268 1.10 -21.18 6.49
N ASP A 269 1.23 -21.57 5.21
CA ASP A 269 1.81 -22.87 4.83
C ASP A 269 3.30 -22.97 5.18
N LYS A 270 4.01 -21.84 5.13
CA LYS A 270 5.45 -21.76 5.39
C LYS A 270 5.81 -20.47 6.11
N MET A 271 6.52 -20.58 7.22
CA MET A 271 7.07 -19.46 7.99
C MET A 271 8.33 -18.86 7.32
N GLU A 272 8.29 -18.61 6.01
CA GLU A 272 9.38 -17.96 5.31
C GLU A 272 9.40 -16.45 5.63
N TYR A 273 10.61 -15.89 5.77
CA TYR A 273 10.80 -14.48 6.17
C TYR A 273 9.97 -13.50 5.33
N ASN A 274 10.04 -13.62 4.00
CA ASN A 274 9.35 -12.68 3.11
C ASN A 274 7.82 -12.79 3.24
N GLU A 275 7.30 -13.98 3.47
CA GLU A 275 5.87 -14.22 3.63
C GLU A 275 5.38 -13.68 4.97
N VAL A 276 6.05 -14.02 6.06
CA VAL A 276 5.75 -13.49 7.41
C VAL A 276 5.78 -11.97 7.43
N MET A 277 6.76 -11.35 6.80
CA MET A 277 6.89 -9.89 6.73
C MET A 277 5.74 -9.25 5.96
N LYS A 278 5.32 -9.82 4.83
CA LYS A 278 4.18 -9.33 4.02
C LYS A 278 2.86 -9.48 4.77
N ILE A 279 2.60 -10.66 5.31
CA ILE A 279 1.34 -10.99 5.98
C ILE A 279 1.19 -10.21 7.29
N SER A 280 2.26 -10.10 8.09
CA SER A 280 2.24 -9.31 9.32
C SER A 280 2.07 -7.81 9.05
N GLN A 281 2.65 -7.30 7.94
CA GLN A 281 2.41 -5.92 7.50
C GLN A 281 0.96 -5.71 7.08
N PHE A 282 0.40 -6.63 6.30
CA PHE A 282 -1.02 -6.59 5.93
C PHE A 282 -1.91 -6.57 7.16
N ALA A 283 -1.67 -7.47 8.13
CA ALA A 283 -2.44 -7.54 9.36
C ALA A 283 -2.37 -6.23 10.17
N LEU A 284 -1.17 -5.65 10.33
CA LEU A 284 -1.01 -4.35 10.99
C LEU A 284 -1.73 -3.21 10.25
N THR A 285 -1.59 -3.16 8.92
CA THR A 285 -2.25 -2.15 8.09
C THR A 285 -3.77 -2.27 8.19
N THR A 286 -4.30 -3.49 8.18
CA THR A 286 -5.73 -3.74 8.37
C THR A 286 -6.23 -3.27 9.74
N ALA A 287 -5.45 -3.50 10.82
CA ALA A 287 -5.78 -2.98 12.14
C ALA A 287 -5.83 -1.44 12.17
N LYS A 288 -4.86 -0.78 11.52
CA LYS A 288 -4.82 0.68 11.39
C LYS A 288 -6.02 1.22 10.59
N ASN A 289 -6.37 0.58 9.47
CA ASN A 289 -7.48 0.99 8.61
C ASN A 289 -8.86 0.77 9.27
N ARG A 290 -8.99 -0.26 10.11
CA ARG A 290 -10.25 -0.55 10.86
C ARG A 290 -10.47 0.36 12.08
N GLY A 291 -9.69 1.44 12.22
CA GLY A 291 -9.91 2.47 13.25
C GLY A 291 -8.79 2.60 14.26
N LYS A 292 -7.63 1.97 14.05
CA LYS A 292 -6.46 2.04 14.95
C LYS A 292 -6.73 1.49 16.36
N ASN A 293 -5.74 1.57 17.28
CA ASN A 293 -5.86 1.18 18.68
C ASN A 293 -6.46 -0.23 18.91
N GLN A 294 -6.20 -1.15 18.02
CA GLN A 294 -6.71 -2.52 18.04
C GLN A 294 -5.71 -3.51 17.43
N ALA A 295 -5.92 -4.79 17.68
CA ALA A 295 -5.20 -5.85 17.00
C ALA A 295 -6.12 -6.55 16.00
N TYR A 296 -5.57 -6.90 14.85
CA TYR A 296 -6.22 -7.70 13.82
C TYR A 296 -5.48 -9.03 13.68
N CYS A 297 -6.22 -10.13 13.76
CA CYS A 297 -5.69 -11.45 13.47
C CYS A 297 -5.81 -11.71 11.96
N PHE A 298 -4.73 -12.14 11.34
CA PHE A 298 -4.67 -12.41 9.92
C PHE A 298 -5.73 -13.42 9.49
N ASP A 299 -6.46 -13.06 8.45
CA ASP A 299 -7.42 -13.90 7.74
C ASP A 299 -7.00 -14.05 6.27
N ALA A 300 -6.94 -15.28 5.78
CA ALA A 300 -6.49 -15.56 4.42
C ALA A 300 -7.48 -15.05 3.35
N SER A 301 -8.77 -14.97 3.67
CA SER A 301 -9.79 -14.45 2.75
C SER A 301 -9.66 -12.94 2.57
N ASP A 302 -9.45 -12.21 3.67
CA ASP A 302 -9.19 -10.76 3.64
C ASP A 302 -7.90 -10.44 2.88
N TYR A 303 -6.86 -11.27 3.06
CA TYR A 303 -5.60 -11.10 2.33
C TYR A 303 -5.75 -11.37 0.83
N LYS A 304 -6.52 -12.38 0.45
CA LYS A 304 -6.82 -12.67 -0.95
C LYS A 304 -7.59 -11.52 -1.59
N ALA A 305 -8.56 -10.95 -0.89
CA ALA A 305 -9.30 -9.77 -1.35
C ALA A 305 -8.36 -8.56 -1.54
N PHE A 306 -7.45 -8.30 -0.60
CA PHE A 306 -6.46 -7.24 -0.69
C PHE A 306 -5.49 -7.41 -1.89
N ILE A 307 -5.03 -8.63 -2.16
CA ILE A 307 -4.18 -8.89 -3.33
C ILE A 307 -4.98 -8.66 -4.62
N ARG A 308 -6.23 -9.15 -4.68
CA ARG A 308 -7.12 -8.96 -5.83
C ARG A 308 -7.35 -7.46 -6.11
N GLU A 309 -7.61 -6.67 -5.09
CA GLU A 309 -7.79 -5.22 -5.20
C GLU A 309 -6.54 -4.53 -5.79
N ARG A 310 -5.34 -4.92 -5.33
CA ARG A 310 -4.08 -4.38 -5.86
C ARG A 310 -3.84 -4.75 -7.33
N GLU A 311 -4.07 -6.01 -7.69
CA GLU A 311 -3.96 -6.46 -9.06
C GLU A 311 -4.94 -5.71 -9.97
N LEU A 312 -6.17 -5.52 -9.51
CA LEU A 312 -7.18 -4.78 -10.24
C LEU A 312 -6.81 -3.30 -10.39
N LEU A 313 -6.28 -2.67 -9.35
CA LEU A 313 -5.79 -1.29 -9.42
C LEU A 313 -4.68 -1.12 -10.48
N GLU A 314 -3.75 -2.06 -10.57
CA GLU A 314 -2.70 -2.02 -11.61
C GLU A 314 -3.29 -2.14 -13.01
N GLN A 315 -4.26 -3.04 -13.20
CA GLN A 315 -4.96 -3.19 -14.48
C GLN A 315 -5.75 -1.94 -14.85
N LEU A 316 -6.45 -1.32 -13.90
CA LEU A 316 -7.18 -0.07 -14.10
C LEU A 316 -6.24 1.09 -14.50
N ARG A 317 -5.10 1.23 -13.82
CA ARG A 317 -4.07 2.23 -14.16
C ARG A 317 -3.55 2.05 -15.58
N LYS A 318 -3.22 0.80 -15.93
CA LYS A 318 -2.77 0.46 -17.29
C LYS A 318 -3.85 0.79 -18.32
N SER A 319 -5.09 0.45 -18.04
CA SER A 319 -6.25 0.71 -18.90
C SER A 319 -6.43 2.21 -19.17
N VAL A 320 -6.36 3.05 -18.14
CA VAL A 320 -6.45 4.51 -18.26
C VAL A 320 -5.30 5.06 -19.11
N SER A 321 -4.07 4.60 -18.87
CA SER A 321 -2.89 5.03 -19.64
C SER A 321 -2.92 4.58 -21.11
N ASP A 322 -3.61 3.47 -21.40
CA ASP A 322 -3.72 2.85 -22.72
C ASP A 322 -4.99 3.32 -23.49
N GLY A 323 -5.45 4.53 -23.21
CA GLY A 323 -6.61 5.15 -23.86
C GLY A 323 -7.95 4.54 -23.47
N PHE A 324 -8.08 4.14 -22.21
CA PHE A 324 -9.29 3.55 -21.58
C PHE A 324 -9.67 2.18 -22.16
N ARG A 325 -8.68 1.43 -22.65
CA ARG A 325 -8.89 0.09 -23.17
C ARG A 325 -9.45 -0.84 -22.10
N GLY A 326 -10.55 -1.52 -22.38
CA GLY A 326 -11.27 -2.39 -21.44
C GLY A 326 -12.45 -1.70 -20.75
N PHE A 327 -12.50 -0.36 -20.74
CA PHE A 327 -13.70 0.35 -20.32
C PHE A 327 -14.72 0.42 -21.45
N GLU A 328 -15.98 0.21 -21.11
CA GLU A 328 -17.12 0.30 -22.01
C GLU A 328 -18.31 0.91 -21.29
N LEU A 329 -19.15 1.68 -22.01
CA LEU A 329 -20.44 2.13 -21.49
C LEU A 329 -21.56 1.23 -22.01
N PHE A 330 -22.36 0.72 -21.08
CA PHE A 330 -23.63 0.11 -21.36
C PHE A 330 -24.73 1.13 -21.12
N PHE A 331 -25.86 0.96 -21.81
CA PHE A 331 -26.99 1.87 -21.76
C PHE A 331 -28.23 1.10 -21.37
N GLN A 332 -28.95 1.60 -20.37
CA GLN A 332 -30.23 1.02 -19.93
C GLN A 332 -31.38 1.98 -20.23
N PRO A 333 -32.47 1.51 -20.89
CA PRO A 333 -33.57 2.36 -21.24
C PRO A 333 -34.36 2.80 -20.02
N ILE A 334 -34.80 4.08 -20.01
CA ILE A 334 -35.75 4.67 -19.09
C ILE A 334 -36.96 5.12 -19.91
N VAL A 335 -38.15 4.74 -19.47
CA VAL A 335 -39.40 4.90 -20.20
C VAL A 335 -40.39 5.71 -19.37
N LEU A 336 -41.12 6.60 -19.99
CA LEU A 336 -42.26 7.26 -19.31
C LEU A 336 -43.36 6.24 -19.03
N VAL A 337 -44.05 6.38 -17.90
CA VAL A 337 -45.18 5.50 -17.55
C VAL A 337 -46.21 5.53 -18.65
N GLY A 338 -46.70 4.35 -19.04
CA GLY A 338 -47.67 4.18 -20.13
C GLY A 338 -47.04 4.23 -21.54
N GLN A 339 -45.75 4.46 -21.69
CA GLN A 339 -45.06 4.44 -22.97
C GLN A 339 -44.16 3.19 -23.11
N LYS A 340 -43.79 2.88 -24.38
CA LYS A 340 -42.92 1.74 -24.69
C LYS A 340 -41.57 2.15 -25.27
N VAL A 341 -41.46 3.39 -25.72
CA VAL A 341 -40.25 3.95 -26.34
C VAL A 341 -39.43 4.69 -25.28
N PRO A 342 -38.14 4.40 -25.15
CA PRO A 342 -37.30 5.13 -24.21
C PRO A 342 -37.16 6.60 -24.60
N PHE A 343 -37.35 7.48 -23.62
CA PHE A 343 -37.04 8.90 -23.78
C PHE A 343 -35.67 9.26 -23.25
N MET A 344 -35.06 8.35 -22.47
CA MET A 344 -33.78 8.52 -21.82
C MET A 344 -33.06 7.16 -21.70
N ALA A 345 -31.73 7.19 -21.53
CA ALA A 345 -30.96 6.03 -21.14
C ALA A 345 -29.96 6.39 -20.01
N GLU A 346 -29.80 5.50 -19.06
CA GLU A 346 -28.71 5.57 -18.09
C GLU A 346 -27.45 4.95 -18.68
N SER A 347 -26.31 5.65 -18.52
CA SER A 347 -24.99 5.17 -18.92
C SER A 347 -24.29 4.50 -17.74
N LEU A 348 -23.99 3.23 -17.90
CA LEU A 348 -23.47 2.36 -16.87
C LEU A 348 -22.07 1.88 -17.26
N LEU A 349 -21.08 2.25 -16.46
CA LEU A 349 -19.69 1.86 -16.69
C LEU A 349 -19.50 0.34 -16.56
N ARG A 350 -18.74 -0.23 -17.47
CA ARG A 350 -18.29 -1.63 -17.45
C ARG A 350 -16.79 -1.68 -17.62
N PHE A 351 -16.17 -2.67 -17.01
CA PHE A 351 -14.75 -2.91 -17.16
C PHE A 351 -14.48 -4.39 -17.46
N LYS A 352 -13.62 -4.62 -18.44
CA LYS A 352 -13.15 -5.94 -18.83
C LYS A 352 -11.62 -5.95 -18.81
N THR A 353 -11.05 -6.92 -18.12
CA THR A 353 -9.59 -7.07 -18.03
C THR A 353 -8.96 -7.43 -19.38
N THR A 354 -7.66 -7.31 -19.49
CA THR A 354 -6.90 -7.73 -20.68
C THR A 354 -7.04 -9.24 -20.96
N GLU A 355 -7.34 -10.03 -19.95
CA GLU A 355 -7.55 -11.48 -20.01
C GLU A 355 -8.99 -11.84 -20.40
N GLY A 356 -9.86 -10.84 -20.45
CA GLY A 356 -11.26 -11.01 -20.87
C GLY A 356 -12.24 -11.24 -19.73
N GLU A 357 -11.83 -11.08 -18.46
CA GLU A 357 -12.72 -11.16 -17.30
C GLU A 357 -13.56 -9.89 -17.19
N ASN A 358 -14.88 -10.04 -16.97
CA ASN A 358 -15.77 -8.92 -16.69
C ASN A 358 -15.76 -8.64 -15.18
N ILE A 359 -15.37 -7.44 -14.79
CA ILE A 359 -15.32 -7.01 -13.38
C ILE A 359 -16.61 -6.28 -13.02
N SER A 360 -17.15 -6.58 -11.85
CA SER A 360 -18.36 -5.90 -11.35
C SER A 360 -18.08 -4.43 -11.01
N PRO A 361 -19.00 -3.48 -11.34
CA PRO A 361 -18.91 -2.10 -10.90
C PRO A 361 -18.70 -1.94 -9.38
N VAL A 362 -19.35 -2.75 -8.58
CA VAL A 362 -19.20 -2.77 -7.11
C VAL A 362 -17.76 -3.08 -6.68
N GLU A 363 -16.99 -3.84 -7.48
CA GLU A 363 -15.61 -4.17 -7.19
C GLU A 363 -14.64 -3.06 -7.64
N PHE A 364 -14.80 -2.49 -8.85
CA PHE A 364 -13.79 -1.59 -9.41
C PHE A 364 -14.07 -0.10 -9.22
N ILE A 365 -15.31 0.35 -9.05
CA ILE A 365 -15.62 1.78 -8.86
C ILE A 365 -15.00 2.31 -7.56
N PRO A 366 -15.10 1.64 -6.40
CA PRO A 366 -14.41 2.09 -5.19
C PRO A 366 -12.90 2.25 -5.38
N ILE A 367 -12.26 1.33 -6.11
CA ILE A 367 -10.82 1.41 -6.41
C ILE A 367 -10.49 2.63 -7.29
N LEU A 368 -11.34 2.95 -8.27
CA LEU A 368 -11.19 4.16 -9.09
C LEU A 368 -11.31 5.43 -8.24
N GLU A 369 -12.23 5.46 -7.29
CA GLU A 369 -12.47 6.59 -6.38
C GLU A 369 -11.29 6.78 -5.42
N GLU A 370 -10.88 5.75 -4.70
CA GLU A 370 -9.77 5.80 -3.75
C GLU A 370 -8.46 6.18 -4.42
N SER A 371 -8.18 5.63 -5.60
CA SER A 371 -6.97 5.94 -6.37
C SER A 371 -7.00 7.28 -7.10
N GLY A 372 -8.17 7.93 -7.20
CA GLY A 372 -8.39 9.14 -7.99
C GLY A 372 -8.49 8.91 -9.51
N LEU A 373 -8.40 7.65 -9.97
CA LEU A 373 -8.58 7.32 -11.39
C LEU A 373 -10.01 7.57 -11.89
N ILE A 374 -10.97 7.70 -10.99
CA ILE A 374 -12.34 8.09 -11.33
C ILE A 374 -12.41 9.45 -12.05
N ILE A 375 -11.44 10.34 -11.84
CA ILE A 375 -11.41 11.66 -12.48
C ILE A 375 -11.20 11.54 -14.00
N PRO A 376 -10.10 10.96 -14.50
CA PRO A 376 -9.93 10.77 -15.95
C PRO A 376 -10.97 9.82 -16.57
N VAL A 377 -11.41 8.79 -15.83
CA VAL A 377 -12.46 7.88 -16.30
C VAL A 377 -13.80 8.60 -16.41
N GLY A 378 -14.14 9.46 -15.45
CA GLY A 378 -15.37 10.24 -15.49
C GLY A 378 -15.43 11.24 -16.65
N LYS A 379 -14.32 11.89 -16.99
CA LYS A 379 -14.22 12.72 -18.21
C LYS A 379 -14.51 11.88 -19.46
N TRP A 380 -13.93 10.72 -19.55
CA TRP A 380 -14.18 9.77 -20.65
C TRP A 380 -15.66 9.31 -20.69
N ILE A 381 -16.29 9.06 -19.52
CA ILE A 381 -17.71 8.69 -19.43
C ILE A 381 -18.59 9.80 -19.99
N ILE A 382 -18.36 11.05 -19.57
CA ILE A 382 -19.15 12.22 -20.00
C ILE A 382 -19.07 12.37 -21.53
N ASP A 383 -17.87 12.35 -22.11
CA ASP A 383 -17.66 12.37 -23.58
C ASP A 383 -18.46 11.27 -24.27
N ARG A 384 -18.31 10.01 -23.85
CA ARG A 384 -18.95 8.87 -24.50
C ARG A 384 -20.48 8.87 -24.34
N ALA A 385 -20.98 9.28 -23.19
CA ALA A 385 -22.40 9.39 -22.93
C ALA A 385 -23.05 10.49 -23.80
N LEU A 386 -22.45 11.67 -23.86
CA LEU A 386 -22.96 12.77 -24.68
C LEU A 386 -22.84 12.47 -26.20
N SER A 387 -21.79 11.79 -26.62
CA SER A 387 -21.67 11.25 -27.99
C SER A 387 -22.83 10.31 -28.33
N MET A 388 -23.22 9.44 -27.39
CA MET A 388 -24.37 8.53 -27.56
C MET A 388 -25.68 9.31 -27.62
N CYS A 389 -25.87 10.30 -26.75
CA CYS A 389 -27.04 11.16 -26.73
C CYS A 389 -27.23 11.88 -28.09
N ALA A 390 -26.17 12.48 -28.62
CA ALA A 390 -26.19 13.15 -29.92
C ALA A 390 -26.56 12.20 -31.07
N GLU A 391 -26.13 10.95 -31.00
CA GLU A 391 -26.51 9.94 -31.99
C GLU A 391 -27.99 9.57 -31.89
N CYS A 392 -28.49 9.34 -30.68
CA CYS A 392 -29.92 9.08 -30.44
C CYS A 392 -30.82 10.24 -30.87
N GLN A 393 -30.37 11.49 -30.67
CA GLN A 393 -31.13 12.69 -31.02
C GLN A 393 -31.32 12.87 -32.54
N LYS A 394 -30.55 12.20 -33.38
CA LYS A 394 -30.80 12.19 -34.85
C LYS A 394 -32.15 11.58 -35.19
N THR A 395 -32.62 10.63 -34.39
CA THR A 395 -33.91 9.96 -34.59
C THR A 395 -34.97 10.44 -33.59
N ASN A 396 -34.60 10.65 -32.33
CA ASN A 396 -35.45 11.18 -31.28
C ASN A 396 -34.87 12.49 -30.73
N PRO A 397 -35.24 13.68 -31.24
CA PRO A 397 -34.62 14.97 -30.89
C PRO A 397 -34.68 15.34 -29.40
N ASN A 398 -35.61 14.72 -28.64
CA ASN A 398 -35.79 14.98 -27.21
C ASN A 398 -35.13 13.88 -26.32
N PHE A 399 -34.36 12.98 -26.92
CA PHE A 399 -33.67 11.93 -26.17
C PHE A 399 -32.70 12.50 -25.18
N LYS A 400 -32.65 11.92 -23.99
CA LYS A 400 -31.77 12.34 -22.89
C LYS A 400 -30.85 11.20 -22.48
N ILE A 401 -29.79 11.54 -21.74
CA ILE A 401 -28.88 10.56 -21.17
C ILE A 401 -28.56 10.92 -19.72
N SER A 402 -28.35 9.92 -18.88
CA SER A 402 -27.86 10.15 -17.54
C SER A 402 -26.48 9.54 -17.31
N VAL A 403 -25.74 10.15 -16.40
CA VAL A 403 -24.40 9.72 -15.97
C VAL A 403 -24.30 9.76 -14.46
N ASN A 404 -23.75 8.71 -13.89
CA ASN A 404 -23.40 8.67 -12.48
C ASN A 404 -22.16 9.51 -12.22
N LEU A 405 -22.18 10.35 -11.19
CA LEU A 405 -21.09 11.23 -10.83
C LEU A 405 -20.57 10.91 -9.42
N SER A 406 -19.25 10.68 -9.30
CA SER A 406 -18.60 10.44 -8.02
C SER A 406 -18.33 11.73 -7.25
N TYR A 407 -18.50 11.69 -5.93
CA TYR A 407 -18.11 12.81 -5.05
C TYR A 407 -16.62 13.14 -5.13
N VAL A 408 -15.76 12.16 -5.42
CA VAL A 408 -14.34 12.41 -5.63
C VAL A 408 -14.09 13.32 -6.83
N GLN A 409 -14.87 13.18 -7.91
CA GLN A 409 -14.80 14.07 -9.06
C GLN A 409 -15.21 15.50 -8.69
N ILE A 410 -16.29 15.64 -7.92
CA ILE A 410 -16.79 16.96 -7.48
C ILE A 410 -15.77 17.68 -6.60
N LEU A 411 -15.12 16.97 -5.71
CA LEU A 411 -14.19 17.54 -4.74
C LEU A 411 -12.79 17.82 -5.31
N LYS A 412 -12.36 17.03 -6.32
CA LYS A 412 -10.98 17.06 -6.81
C LYS A 412 -10.81 17.52 -8.26
N SER A 413 -11.92 17.88 -8.96
CA SER A 413 -11.85 18.38 -10.34
C SER A 413 -12.96 19.41 -10.62
N ASP A 414 -12.84 20.16 -11.74
CA ASP A 414 -13.94 20.99 -12.24
C ASP A 414 -14.78 20.20 -13.25
N VAL A 415 -15.66 19.33 -12.71
CA VAL A 415 -16.55 18.50 -13.53
C VAL A 415 -17.57 19.32 -14.31
N CYS A 416 -17.91 20.52 -13.84
CA CYS A 416 -18.84 21.42 -14.55
C CYS A 416 -18.24 21.91 -15.87
N GLU A 417 -16.98 22.29 -15.88
CA GLU A 417 -16.27 22.73 -17.09
C GLU A 417 -16.23 21.60 -18.15
N GLU A 418 -15.98 20.36 -17.70
CA GLU A 418 -16.01 19.20 -18.60
C GLU A 418 -17.39 18.96 -19.20
N ILE A 419 -18.45 19.04 -18.39
CA ILE A 419 -19.83 18.86 -18.85
C ILE A 419 -20.21 19.96 -19.85
N GLU A 420 -19.92 21.23 -19.54
CA GLU A 420 -20.19 22.38 -20.39
C GLU A 420 -19.49 22.25 -21.74
N HIS A 421 -18.20 21.87 -21.70
CA HIS A 421 -17.39 21.64 -22.90
C HIS A 421 -18.00 20.59 -23.84
N TRP A 422 -18.36 19.43 -23.32
CA TRP A 422 -18.88 18.33 -24.16
C TRP A 422 -20.32 18.59 -24.63
N ILE A 423 -21.17 19.27 -23.86
CA ILE A 423 -22.49 19.72 -24.31
C ILE A 423 -22.35 20.65 -25.52
N GLU A 424 -21.45 21.62 -25.44
CA GLU A 424 -21.16 22.54 -26.54
C GLU A 424 -20.58 21.81 -27.76
N PHE A 425 -19.57 20.94 -27.52
CA PHE A 425 -18.91 20.17 -28.59
C PHE A 425 -19.90 19.33 -29.42
N TYR A 426 -20.85 18.66 -28.76
CA TYR A 426 -21.86 17.86 -29.43
C TYR A 426 -23.10 18.64 -29.86
N ASN A 427 -23.14 19.96 -29.62
CA ASN A 427 -24.27 20.84 -29.93
C ASN A 427 -25.58 20.33 -29.32
N LEU A 428 -25.54 19.89 -28.06
CA LEU A 428 -26.68 19.40 -27.30
C LEU A 428 -27.28 20.52 -26.46
N LYS A 429 -28.56 20.36 -26.11
CA LYS A 429 -29.15 21.19 -25.06
C LYS A 429 -28.70 20.68 -23.69
N PRO A 430 -28.45 21.57 -22.71
CA PRO A 430 -28.04 21.15 -21.37
C PRO A 430 -29.02 20.16 -20.69
N GLU A 431 -30.31 20.33 -20.91
CA GLU A 431 -31.39 19.44 -20.43
C GLU A 431 -31.35 18.01 -21.03
N SER A 432 -30.50 17.78 -22.02
CA SER A 432 -30.26 16.44 -22.60
C SER A 432 -29.42 15.56 -21.68
N LEU A 433 -28.69 16.16 -20.73
CA LEU A 433 -27.89 15.46 -19.71
C LEU A 433 -28.59 15.52 -18.36
N MET A 434 -28.65 14.38 -17.68
CA MET A 434 -28.96 14.24 -16.27
C MET A 434 -27.74 13.70 -15.53
N VAL A 435 -27.35 14.35 -14.44
CA VAL A 435 -26.29 13.87 -13.55
C VAL A 435 -26.92 13.18 -12.37
N GLU A 436 -26.49 11.97 -12.04
CA GLU A 436 -27.00 11.18 -10.93
C GLU A 436 -26.00 11.18 -9.78
N LEU A 437 -26.50 11.42 -8.57
CA LEU A 437 -25.74 11.44 -7.33
C LEU A 437 -26.41 10.55 -6.30
N THR A 438 -25.66 9.61 -5.72
CA THR A 438 -26.18 8.71 -4.70
C THR A 438 -26.38 9.40 -3.36
N GLU A 439 -27.37 8.97 -2.58
CA GLU A 439 -27.62 9.46 -1.23
C GLU A 439 -26.43 9.22 -0.30
N SER A 440 -25.82 8.04 -0.37
CA SER A 440 -24.74 7.58 0.53
C SER A 440 -23.40 8.32 0.35
N GLY A 441 -23.14 8.88 -0.81
CA GLY A 441 -21.92 9.67 -1.06
C GLY A 441 -21.93 11.04 -0.39
N TYR A 442 -23.10 11.52 0.06
CA TYR A 442 -23.26 12.82 0.71
C TYR A 442 -23.06 12.71 2.23
N VAL A 443 -21.81 12.48 2.66
CA VAL A 443 -21.48 12.31 4.09
C VAL A 443 -21.35 13.65 4.83
N ASP A 444 -21.19 14.77 4.12
CA ASP A 444 -20.92 16.08 4.72
C ASP A 444 -21.95 17.13 4.24
N ASP A 445 -22.96 17.35 5.03
CA ASP A 445 -24.12 18.25 4.79
C ASP A 445 -23.75 19.69 4.38
N ASN A 446 -22.46 20.05 4.42
CA ASN A 446 -21.97 21.40 4.21
C ASN A 446 -20.77 21.52 3.27
N SER A 447 -20.52 20.56 2.36
CA SER A 447 -19.42 20.76 1.40
C SER A 447 -19.73 21.92 0.45
N PRO A 448 -19.04 23.07 0.56
CA PRO A 448 -19.27 24.21 -0.33
C PRO A 448 -18.95 23.88 -1.80
N ALA A 449 -18.16 22.84 -2.05
CA ALA A 449 -17.81 22.40 -3.40
C ALA A 449 -19.02 21.73 -4.08
N VAL A 450 -19.70 20.82 -3.38
CA VAL A 450 -20.91 20.15 -3.89
C VAL A 450 -22.00 21.16 -4.17
N LYS A 451 -22.25 22.10 -3.26
CA LYS A 451 -23.25 23.16 -3.45
C LYS A 451 -22.93 24.05 -4.65
N ARG A 452 -21.68 24.49 -4.80
CA ARG A 452 -21.25 25.31 -5.97
C ARG A 452 -21.43 24.55 -7.29
N MET A 453 -21.05 23.27 -7.33
CA MET A 453 -21.24 22.43 -8.51
C MET A 453 -22.73 22.31 -8.86
N TRP A 454 -23.58 22.02 -7.87
CA TRP A 454 -25.02 21.88 -8.03
C TRP A 454 -25.66 23.16 -8.60
N ASP A 455 -25.37 24.31 -7.96
CA ASP A 455 -25.86 25.62 -8.40
C ASP A 455 -25.40 25.95 -9.83
N ARG A 456 -24.14 25.60 -10.20
CA ARG A 456 -23.59 25.83 -11.54
C ARG A 456 -24.31 24.96 -12.59
N LEU A 457 -24.42 23.66 -12.37
CA LEU A 457 -25.11 22.76 -13.30
C LEU A 457 -26.57 23.15 -13.49
N ARG A 458 -27.28 23.45 -12.40
CA ARG A 458 -28.66 23.91 -12.46
C ARG A 458 -28.83 25.21 -13.23
N LYS A 459 -27.94 26.19 -13.02
CA LYS A 459 -27.95 27.46 -13.75
C LYS A 459 -27.75 27.26 -15.25
N HIS A 460 -26.97 26.26 -15.64
CA HIS A 460 -26.77 25.90 -17.04
C HIS A 460 -27.90 25.06 -17.63
N GLY A 461 -28.84 24.58 -16.82
CA GLY A 461 -29.99 23.79 -17.26
C GLY A 461 -29.74 22.28 -17.35
N VAL A 462 -28.61 21.81 -16.80
CA VAL A 462 -28.35 20.36 -16.66
C VAL A 462 -29.28 19.79 -15.61
N MET A 463 -29.91 18.65 -15.90
CA MET A 463 -30.79 17.96 -14.96
C MET A 463 -29.97 17.23 -13.89
N ILE A 464 -30.52 17.15 -12.69
CA ILE A 464 -29.87 16.45 -11.58
C ILE A 464 -30.86 15.45 -10.96
N ALA A 465 -30.45 14.22 -10.75
CA ALA A 465 -31.19 13.19 -10.05
C ALA A 465 -30.51 12.79 -8.74
N LEU A 466 -31.33 12.54 -7.73
CA LEU A 466 -30.93 11.88 -6.50
C LEU A 466 -31.16 10.38 -6.66
N ASP A 467 -30.09 9.59 -6.63
CA ASP A 467 -30.09 8.16 -6.90
C ASP A 467 -30.08 7.32 -5.63
N ASP A 468 -30.48 6.05 -5.74
CA ASP A 468 -30.56 5.06 -4.65
C ASP A 468 -31.38 5.55 -3.42
N PHE A 469 -32.40 6.39 -3.63
CA PHE A 469 -33.15 6.98 -2.53
C PHE A 469 -33.82 5.91 -1.67
N GLY A 470 -33.52 5.96 -0.36
CA GLY A 470 -34.12 5.10 0.67
C GLY A 470 -33.29 3.84 1.00
N THR A 471 -32.11 3.68 0.43
CA THR A 471 -31.20 2.57 0.80
C THR A 471 -30.31 2.89 2.01
N GLY A 472 -30.17 4.20 2.34
CA GLY A 472 -29.38 4.72 3.45
C GLY A 472 -30.21 5.36 4.55
N TYR A 473 -29.64 6.32 5.22
CA TYR A 473 -30.36 7.22 6.12
C TYR A 473 -31.14 8.23 5.27
N SER A 474 -32.37 7.88 4.86
CA SER A 474 -33.22 8.71 3.99
C SER A 474 -33.26 10.15 4.47
N ASN A 475 -32.43 10.99 3.84
CA ASN A 475 -32.20 12.34 4.28
C ASN A 475 -33.10 13.30 3.44
N PHE A 476 -34.34 13.47 3.86
CA PHE A 476 -35.21 14.49 3.27
C PHE A 476 -34.62 15.90 3.30
N GLN A 477 -33.60 16.11 4.14
CA GLN A 477 -32.84 17.34 4.17
C GLN A 477 -32.06 17.55 2.85
N LEU A 478 -31.57 16.47 2.20
CA LEU A 478 -30.97 16.53 0.86
C LEU A 478 -31.93 17.07 -0.18
N ILE A 479 -33.17 16.53 -0.22
CA ILE A 479 -34.20 17.00 -1.15
C ILE A 479 -34.47 18.48 -0.93
N SER A 480 -34.56 18.94 0.34
CA SER A 480 -34.84 20.35 0.65
C SER A 480 -33.68 21.30 0.37
N SER A 481 -32.43 20.84 0.59
CA SER A 481 -31.23 21.69 0.42
C SER A 481 -30.76 21.76 -1.04
N MET A 482 -30.94 20.67 -1.79
CA MET A 482 -30.39 20.53 -3.16
C MET A 482 -31.47 20.68 -4.25
N VAL A 483 -32.72 20.41 -3.97
CA VAL A 483 -33.87 20.48 -4.92
C VAL A 483 -33.52 19.81 -6.26
N PRO A 484 -33.42 18.47 -6.35
CA PRO A 484 -33.13 17.75 -7.58
C PRO A 484 -34.26 17.93 -8.61
N ASN A 485 -34.07 17.49 -9.85
CA ASN A 485 -35.14 17.42 -10.84
C ASN A 485 -35.90 16.10 -10.74
N VAL A 486 -35.21 15.02 -10.38
CA VAL A 486 -35.73 13.66 -10.31
C VAL A 486 -35.22 12.97 -9.03
N VAL A 487 -36.08 12.18 -8.41
CA VAL A 487 -35.72 11.21 -7.36
C VAL A 487 -35.86 9.82 -7.93
N LYS A 488 -34.83 8.98 -7.85
CA LYS A 488 -34.84 7.59 -8.29
C LYS A 488 -35.03 6.68 -7.08
N LEU A 489 -36.14 5.93 -7.06
CA LEU A 489 -36.40 4.94 -6.02
C LEU A 489 -35.71 3.63 -6.36
N ASP A 490 -34.83 3.18 -5.47
CA ASP A 490 -34.13 1.91 -5.62
C ASP A 490 -35.08 0.71 -5.73
N ARG A 491 -34.62 -0.35 -6.41
CA ARG A 491 -35.36 -1.60 -6.58
C ARG A 491 -35.94 -2.17 -5.28
N SER A 492 -35.29 -1.96 -4.14
CA SER A 492 -35.76 -2.47 -2.85
C SER A 492 -37.15 -1.97 -2.50
N PHE A 493 -37.52 -0.75 -2.91
CA PHE A 493 -38.90 -0.23 -2.76
C PHE A 493 -39.90 -0.96 -3.66
N THR A 494 -39.55 -1.19 -4.92
CA THR A 494 -40.35 -1.95 -5.87
C THR A 494 -40.67 -3.35 -5.33
N VAL A 495 -39.64 -4.06 -4.86
CA VAL A 495 -39.79 -5.41 -4.30
C VAL A 495 -40.63 -5.41 -3.02
N LYS A 496 -40.43 -4.45 -2.12
CA LYS A 496 -41.18 -4.35 -0.86
C LYS A 496 -42.66 -3.97 -1.08
N ALA A 497 -42.92 -3.03 -1.99
CA ALA A 497 -44.26 -2.59 -2.29
C ALA A 497 -45.19 -3.74 -2.75
N LEU A 498 -44.63 -4.77 -3.36
CA LEU A 498 -45.36 -5.97 -3.78
C LEU A 498 -45.56 -6.99 -2.66
N GLN A 499 -44.89 -6.86 -1.52
CA GLN A 499 -44.96 -7.85 -0.43
C GLN A 499 -46.18 -7.66 0.45
N ASN A 500 -46.57 -6.42 0.72
CA ASN A 500 -47.72 -6.13 1.59
C ASN A 500 -48.30 -4.72 1.38
N ALA A 501 -49.55 -4.53 1.82
CA ALA A 501 -50.28 -3.28 1.66
C ALA A 501 -49.64 -2.08 2.38
N PHE A 502 -48.89 -2.29 3.47
CA PHE A 502 -48.24 -1.22 4.20
C PHE A 502 -47.07 -0.62 3.37
N GLU A 503 -46.23 -1.47 2.84
CA GLU A 503 -45.07 -1.03 2.00
C GLU A 503 -45.56 -0.37 0.71
N HIS A 504 -46.66 -0.89 0.12
CA HIS A 504 -47.28 -0.27 -1.05
C HIS A 504 -47.81 1.15 -0.74
N GLN A 505 -48.51 1.33 0.39
CA GLN A 505 -48.94 2.65 0.82
C GLN A 505 -47.79 3.59 1.16
N LEU A 506 -46.73 3.06 1.78
CA LEU A 506 -45.54 3.85 2.06
C LEU A 506 -44.90 4.39 0.78
N MET A 507 -44.75 3.55 -0.24
CA MET A 507 -44.23 3.96 -1.54
C MET A 507 -45.13 5.02 -2.21
N ASP A 508 -46.45 4.83 -2.16
CA ASP A 508 -47.42 5.81 -2.70
C ASP A 508 -47.26 7.17 -2.02
N HIS A 509 -47.16 7.21 -0.68
CA HIS A 509 -46.99 8.46 0.05
C HIS A 509 -45.62 9.13 -0.25
N ILE A 510 -44.57 8.36 -0.48
CA ILE A 510 -43.26 8.90 -0.91
C ILE A 510 -43.40 9.56 -2.29
N ILE A 511 -44.07 8.90 -3.24
CA ILE A 511 -44.32 9.45 -4.58
C ILE A 511 -45.12 10.75 -4.49
N GLN A 512 -46.22 10.77 -3.72
CA GLN A 512 -47.04 11.96 -3.51
C GLN A 512 -46.25 13.11 -2.85
N LEU A 513 -45.39 12.79 -1.88
CA LEU A 513 -44.53 13.78 -1.24
C LEU A 513 -43.58 14.42 -2.25
N VAL A 514 -42.91 13.61 -3.08
CA VAL A 514 -41.99 14.09 -4.11
C VAL A 514 -42.71 14.99 -5.12
N HIS A 515 -43.91 14.61 -5.54
CA HIS A 515 -44.77 15.42 -6.43
C HIS A 515 -45.24 16.72 -5.78
N SER A 516 -45.54 16.71 -4.46
CA SER A 516 -45.99 17.91 -3.75
C SER A 516 -44.98 19.06 -3.75
N VAL A 517 -43.71 18.74 -3.97
CA VAL A 517 -42.61 19.72 -4.11
C VAL A 517 -42.15 19.91 -5.56
N ASN A 518 -42.98 19.53 -6.54
CA ASN A 518 -42.75 19.65 -7.97
C ASN A 518 -41.48 18.90 -8.50
N LEU A 519 -41.12 17.81 -7.88
CA LEU A 519 -40.07 16.90 -8.37
C LEU A 519 -40.70 15.73 -9.10
N LYS A 520 -39.92 15.11 -10.00
CA LYS A 520 -40.26 13.88 -10.70
C LYS A 520 -39.73 12.66 -9.99
N ILE A 521 -40.37 11.52 -10.24
CA ILE A 521 -39.96 10.24 -9.66
C ILE A 521 -39.72 9.18 -10.73
N CYS A 522 -38.57 8.50 -10.62
CA CYS A 522 -38.23 7.33 -11.40
C CYS A 522 -38.24 6.10 -10.50
N VAL A 523 -39.00 5.08 -10.87
CA VAL A 523 -39.00 3.80 -10.15
C VAL A 523 -38.09 2.82 -10.85
N GLU A 524 -37.15 2.26 -10.07
CA GLU A 524 -36.16 1.34 -10.58
C GLU A 524 -36.47 -0.14 -10.34
N GLY A 525 -35.83 -0.99 -11.14
CA GLY A 525 -35.82 -2.42 -10.94
C GLY A 525 -37.10 -3.14 -11.29
N VAL A 526 -37.98 -2.56 -12.12
CA VAL A 526 -39.17 -3.25 -12.62
C VAL A 526 -38.76 -4.35 -13.62
N GLU A 527 -39.04 -5.61 -13.27
CA GLU A 527 -38.60 -6.78 -14.07
C GLU A 527 -39.74 -7.57 -14.68
N THR A 528 -40.93 -7.50 -14.11
CA THR A 528 -42.10 -8.30 -14.51
C THR A 528 -43.31 -7.44 -14.88
N GLN A 529 -44.21 -8.03 -15.67
CA GLN A 529 -45.50 -7.38 -16.02
C GLN A 529 -46.31 -7.04 -14.77
N THR A 530 -46.30 -7.91 -13.75
CA THR A 530 -47.07 -7.68 -12.50
C THR A 530 -46.49 -6.48 -11.74
N GLU A 531 -45.17 -6.36 -11.66
CA GLU A 531 -44.51 -5.19 -11.05
C GLU A 531 -44.89 -3.91 -11.79
N LEU A 532 -44.87 -3.93 -13.13
CA LEU A 532 -45.27 -2.78 -13.94
C LEU A 532 -46.71 -2.34 -13.64
N GLU A 533 -47.65 -3.26 -13.63
CA GLU A 533 -49.08 -2.97 -13.37
C GLU A 533 -49.30 -2.37 -11.99
N GLU A 534 -48.56 -2.76 -10.99
CA GLU A 534 -48.62 -2.16 -9.64
C GLU A 534 -48.00 -0.76 -9.60
N ILE A 535 -46.84 -0.58 -10.23
CA ILE A 535 -46.13 0.73 -10.26
C ILE A 535 -46.92 1.75 -11.09
N GLU A 536 -47.60 1.35 -12.18
CA GLU A 536 -48.46 2.25 -12.95
C GLU A 536 -49.61 2.81 -12.14
N LYS A 537 -50.10 2.10 -11.09
CA LYS A 537 -51.15 2.60 -10.17
C LYS A 537 -50.65 3.70 -9.23
N LEU A 538 -49.33 3.76 -8.98
CA LEU A 538 -48.68 4.69 -8.04
C LEU A 538 -48.35 6.06 -8.64
N SER A 539 -48.73 6.31 -9.90
CA SER A 539 -48.50 7.60 -10.59
C SER A 539 -47.03 8.03 -10.67
N ALA A 540 -46.05 7.08 -10.76
CA ALA A 540 -44.67 7.39 -11.06
C ALA A 540 -44.52 8.09 -12.42
N ASP A 541 -43.50 8.93 -12.63
CA ASP A 541 -43.28 9.63 -13.89
C ASP A 541 -42.58 8.73 -14.92
N CYS A 542 -41.55 8.00 -14.49
CA CYS A 542 -40.79 7.11 -15.35
C CYS A 542 -40.35 5.84 -14.63
N ILE A 543 -40.02 4.86 -15.43
CA ILE A 543 -39.67 3.51 -14.98
C ILE A 543 -38.40 3.05 -15.66
N GLN A 544 -37.54 2.40 -14.88
CA GLN A 544 -36.36 1.71 -15.32
C GLN A 544 -36.39 0.27 -14.80
N GLY A 545 -36.02 -0.69 -15.65
CA GLY A 545 -35.93 -2.08 -15.23
C GLY A 545 -35.74 -3.07 -16.38
N TYR A 546 -35.47 -4.32 -16.02
CA TYR A 546 -35.25 -5.38 -17.00
C TYR A 546 -36.48 -5.73 -17.83
N PHE A 547 -37.66 -5.30 -17.39
CA PHE A 547 -38.88 -5.43 -18.16
C PHE A 547 -38.76 -4.71 -19.51
N TYR A 548 -38.26 -3.48 -19.52
CA TYR A 548 -38.03 -2.72 -20.75
C TYR A 548 -36.72 -3.08 -21.43
N GLY A 549 -35.68 -3.35 -20.67
CA GLY A 549 -34.41 -3.79 -21.22
C GLY A 549 -33.26 -3.88 -20.20
N ARG A 550 -32.43 -4.88 -20.39
CA ARG A 550 -31.15 -4.97 -19.65
C ARG A 550 -30.15 -3.97 -20.21
N PRO A 551 -29.20 -3.47 -19.42
CA PRO A 551 -28.11 -2.67 -19.92
C PRO A 551 -27.40 -3.38 -21.10
N CYS A 552 -27.16 -2.69 -22.19
CA CYS A 552 -26.48 -3.24 -23.36
C CYS A 552 -25.54 -2.21 -24.00
N GLY A 553 -24.58 -2.71 -24.79
CA GLY A 553 -23.61 -1.86 -25.48
C GLY A 553 -24.25 -0.91 -26.50
N ARG A 554 -23.52 0.15 -26.88
CA ARG A 554 -23.97 1.22 -27.78
C ARG A 554 -24.68 0.72 -29.04
N ARG A 555 -24.07 -0.22 -29.77
CA ARG A 555 -24.61 -0.74 -31.04
C ARG A 555 -25.96 -1.44 -30.83
N ASP A 556 -26.06 -2.26 -29.79
CA ASP A 556 -27.27 -3.01 -29.49
C ASP A 556 -28.39 -2.10 -29.01
N PHE A 557 -28.07 -1.08 -28.22
CA PHE A 557 -29.04 -0.10 -27.76
C PHE A 557 -29.65 0.68 -28.95
N LEU A 558 -28.83 1.21 -29.82
CA LEU A 558 -29.28 1.91 -31.02
C LEU A 558 -30.18 1.05 -31.88
N LYS A 559 -29.79 -0.19 -32.11
CA LYS A 559 -30.59 -1.14 -32.92
C LYS A 559 -31.93 -1.51 -32.29
N LYS A 560 -31.94 -1.71 -30.95
CA LYS A 560 -33.15 -2.19 -30.25
C LYS A 560 -34.16 -1.08 -29.98
N PHE A 561 -33.71 0.12 -29.63
CA PHE A 561 -34.53 1.14 -29.03
C PHE A 561 -34.66 2.43 -29.84
N ILE A 562 -33.73 2.70 -30.76
CA ILE A 562 -33.73 3.94 -31.54
C ILE A 562 -34.09 3.70 -33.00
N GLN A 563 -33.50 2.69 -33.65
CA GLN A 563 -33.68 2.42 -35.08
C GLN A 563 -34.93 1.58 -35.40
N LYS A 564 -35.59 0.97 -34.41
CA LYS A 564 -36.84 0.20 -34.57
C LYS A 564 -38.15 1.01 -34.40
N ALA A 565 -38.06 2.33 -34.36
CA ALA A 565 -39.20 3.21 -34.26
C ALA A 565 -39.86 3.54 -35.61
N GLU A 566 -39.65 2.65 -36.63
CA GLU A 566 -40.44 2.64 -37.87
C GLU A 566 -41.56 1.58 -37.83
#